data_9fe3b1127ddcb916a247f5256889a3a4
#
_entry.id   9fe3b1127ddcb916a247f5256889a3a4
#
_cell.length_a   1.000
_cell.length_b   1.000
_cell.length_c   1.000
_cell.angle_alpha   90.00
_cell.angle_beta   90.00
_cell.angle_gamma   90.00
#
_symmetry.space_group_name_H-M   'P 1'
#
loop_
_entity.id
_entity.type
_entity.pdbx_description
1 polymer ?
#
loop_
_entity_poly.entity_id
_entity_poly.type
_entity_poly.pdbx_seq_one_letter_code
_entity_poly.pdbx_strand_id
1 'polypeptide(L)'
;MFVVVLYSAWTVTTVYAHALLLRSTPQANAVLEKSPVQVELFFSEPLESNLSSIKVYDSNNLQVDVSDVRVDPSTPNRMTVSLRSLVDGIYTVTWKVVSSIDGHQTTGTFPFAVGAGNANAVQAIQQSANFRLPISTLVAKFLMLAALAILIGHTLFVTLVWNRALRTSQDEITQ
;
A
#
# COMPACT_ATOMS: atom_id res chain seq x y z
N MET A 1 -28.49 30.92 29.76
CA MET A 1 -27.39 31.16 28.81
C MET A 1 -27.12 29.83 28.07
N PHE A 2 -27.67 29.69 26.86
CA PHE A 2 -27.53 28.46 26.05
C PHE A 2 -26.25 28.57 25.21
N VAL A 3 -25.29 27.67 25.46
CA VAL A 3 -24.11 27.51 24.61
C VAL A 3 -24.46 26.63 23.44
N VAL A 4 -24.60 27.19 22.24
CA VAL A 4 -24.76 26.46 20.99
C VAL A 4 -23.38 26.03 20.53
N VAL A 5 -23.07 24.74 20.69
CA VAL A 5 -21.87 24.12 20.12
C VAL A 5 -22.15 23.86 18.65
N LEU A 6 -21.63 24.72 17.77
CA LEU A 6 -21.62 24.50 16.32
C LEU A 6 -20.65 23.37 15.99
N TYR A 7 -21.16 22.17 15.77
CA TYR A 7 -20.42 21.07 15.14
C TYR A 7 -20.27 21.39 13.65
N SER A 8 -19.16 22.00 13.28
CA SER A 8 -18.76 22.05 11.87
C SER A 8 -18.28 20.65 11.47
N ALA A 9 -19.15 19.90 10.79
CA ALA A 9 -18.79 18.66 10.12
C ALA A 9 -17.82 19.01 8.98
N TRP A 10 -16.53 18.91 9.24
CA TRP A 10 -15.51 18.93 8.19
C TRP A 10 -15.66 17.64 7.40
N THR A 11 -16.22 17.75 6.21
CA THR A 11 -16.16 16.67 5.22
C THR A 11 -14.72 16.56 4.77
N VAL A 12 -13.98 15.60 5.35
CA VAL A 12 -12.65 15.23 4.88
C VAL A 12 -12.85 14.48 3.56
N THR A 13 -12.68 15.17 2.44
CA THR A 13 -12.54 14.53 1.14
C THR A 13 -11.20 13.78 1.17
N THR A 14 -11.24 12.46 1.05
CA THR A 14 -10.04 11.65 0.83
C THR A 14 -9.47 12.03 -0.53
N VAL A 15 -8.46 12.88 -0.53
CA VAL A 15 -7.64 13.14 -1.71
C VAL A 15 -6.71 11.92 -1.85
N TYR A 16 -6.91 11.12 -2.89
CA TYR A 16 -5.96 10.09 -3.27
C TYR A 16 -4.76 10.80 -3.89
N ALA A 17 -3.72 10.99 -3.11
CA ALA A 17 -2.50 11.70 -3.50
C ALA A 17 -1.44 10.74 -4.10
N HIS A 18 -1.85 9.70 -4.83
CA HIS A 18 -0.93 8.68 -5.36
C HIS A 18 -1.44 8.13 -6.68
N ALA A 19 -0.57 7.99 -7.66
CA ALA A 19 -0.86 7.30 -8.90
C ALA A 19 -1.08 5.79 -8.64
N LEU A 20 -2.34 5.38 -8.46
CA LEU A 20 -2.73 3.99 -8.23
C LEU A 20 -2.80 3.23 -9.56
N LEU A 21 -2.30 1.99 -9.59
CA LEU A 21 -2.48 1.10 -10.73
C LEU A 21 -3.96 0.67 -10.81
N LEU A 22 -4.66 1.08 -11.87
CA LEU A 22 -6.06 0.75 -12.11
C LEU A 22 -6.22 -0.53 -12.93
N ARG A 23 -5.35 -0.73 -13.93
CA ARG A 23 -5.42 -1.84 -14.87
C ARG A 23 -4.05 -2.16 -15.44
N SER A 24 -3.81 -3.43 -15.74
CA SER A 24 -2.63 -3.91 -16.45
C SER A 24 -2.99 -4.87 -17.57
N THR A 25 -2.15 -4.94 -18.58
CA THR A 25 -2.16 -5.95 -19.64
C THR A 25 -0.72 -6.44 -19.80
N PRO A 26 -0.40 -7.70 -19.51
CA PRO A 26 -1.28 -8.72 -18.92
C PRO A 26 -1.85 -8.30 -17.54
N GLN A 27 -3.03 -8.84 -17.20
CA GLN A 27 -3.58 -8.63 -15.87
C GLN A 27 -2.70 -9.30 -14.82
N ALA A 28 -2.69 -8.73 -13.62
CA ALA A 28 -2.02 -9.36 -12.48
C ALA A 28 -2.53 -10.80 -12.30
N ASN A 29 -1.58 -11.73 -12.19
CA ASN A 29 -1.82 -13.17 -12.03
C ASN A 29 -2.47 -13.85 -13.25
N ALA A 30 -2.51 -13.21 -14.42
CA ALA A 30 -2.99 -13.85 -15.64
C ALA A 30 -2.08 -15.02 -16.04
N VAL A 31 -2.71 -16.05 -16.62
CA VAL A 31 -2.03 -17.15 -17.31
C VAL A 31 -2.37 -17.04 -18.79
N LEU A 32 -1.37 -16.79 -19.61
CA LEU A 32 -1.50 -16.54 -21.03
C LEU A 32 -1.09 -17.80 -21.80
N GLU A 33 -1.81 -18.13 -22.86
CA GLU A 33 -1.41 -19.23 -23.78
C GLU A 33 -0.23 -18.85 -24.67
N LYS A 34 -0.06 -17.56 -24.94
CA LYS A 34 0.98 -17.02 -25.83
C LYS A 34 1.72 -15.88 -25.18
N SER A 35 2.99 -15.71 -25.58
CA SER A 35 3.81 -14.55 -25.18
C SER A 35 3.12 -13.25 -25.52
N PRO A 36 2.92 -12.33 -24.57
CA PRO A 36 2.49 -10.98 -24.87
C PRO A 36 3.63 -10.19 -25.52
N VAL A 37 3.30 -9.24 -26.37
CA VAL A 37 4.30 -8.41 -27.06
C VAL A 37 4.74 -7.21 -26.21
N GLN A 38 3.93 -6.81 -25.24
CA GLN A 38 4.21 -5.67 -24.36
C GLN A 38 3.48 -5.83 -23.02
N VAL A 39 3.96 -5.08 -22.03
CA VAL A 39 3.22 -4.77 -20.80
C VAL A 39 2.66 -3.37 -20.91
N GLU A 40 1.40 -3.20 -20.52
CA GLU A 40 0.68 -1.95 -20.50
C GLU A 40 0.07 -1.72 -19.12
N LEU A 41 0.31 -0.55 -18.53
CA LEU A 41 -0.17 -0.17 -17.21
C LEU A 41 -0.96 1.13 -17.29
N PHE A 42 -2.13 1.17 -16.64
CA PHE A 42 -2.97 2.35 -16.54
C PHE A 42 -3.08 2.77 -15.08
N PHE A 43 -2.84 4.04 -14.82
CA PHE A 43 -2.84 4.63 -13.49
C PHE A 43 -4.01 5.62 -13.31
N SER A 44 -4.29 5.97 -12.06
CA SER A 44 -5.34 6.94 -11.71
C SER A 44 -4.97 8.39 -12.06
N GLU A 45 -3.67 8.66 -12.26
CA GLU A 45 -3.13 9.99 -12.50
C GLU A 45 -2.15 10.01 -13.66
N PRO A 46 -1.96 11.16 -14.33
CA PRO A 46 -0.89 11.37 -15.29
C PRO A 46 0.49 11.16 -14.66
N LEU A 47 1.44 10.67 -15.46
CA LEU A 47 2.77 10.24 -15.01
C LEU A 47 3.88 11.15 -15.53
N GLU A 48 4.90 11.35 -14.69
CA GLU A 48 6.18 11.92 -15.12
C GLU A 48 7.00 10.88 -15.89
N SER A 49 7.09 11.03 -17.20
CA SER A 49 7.71 10.04 -18.09
C SER A 49 9.17 9.74 -17.77
N ASN A 50 9.94 10.77 -17.40
CA ASN A 50 11.39 10.65 -17.13
C ASN A 50 11.69 10.01 -15.75
N LEU A 51 10.70 9.96 -14.84
CA LEU A 51 10.84 9.44 -13.49
C LEU A 51 10.10 8.11 -13.28
N SER A 52 9.36 7.66 -14.30
CA SER A 52 8.56 6.44 -14.26
C SER A 52 9.24 5.31 -15.04
N SER A 53 9.08 4.08 -14.57
CA SER A 53 9.71 2.90 -15.18
C SER A 53 8.89 1.64 -15.00
N ILE A 54 9.00 0.72 -15.97
CA ILE A 54 8.53 -0.67 -15.90
C ILE A 54 9.73 -1.57 -16.17
N LYS A 55 9.84 -2.67 -15.45
CA LYS A 55 10.78 -3.75 -15.70
C LYS A 55 10.07 -5.08 -15.58
N VAL A 56 10.44 -6.03 -16.41
CA VAL A 56 9.89 -7.39 -16.40
C VAL A 56 11.02 -8.39 -16.27
N TYR A 57 10.88 -9.29 -15.32
CA TYR A 57 11.88 -10.30 -15.00
C TYR A 57 11.30 -11.71 -15.13
N ASP A 58 12.12 -12.66 -15.53
CA ASP A 58 11.81 -14.08 -15.45
C ASP A 58 12.06 -14.66 -14.05
N SER A 59 11.82 -15.95 -13.87
CA SER A 59 12.05 -16.67 -12.60
C SER A 59 13.52 -16.75 -12.17
N ASN A 60 14.47 -16.49 -13.07
CA ASN A 60 15.91 -16.42 -12.80
C ASN A 60 16.39 -14.98 -12.54
N ASN A 61 15.46 -14.04 -12.42
CA ASN A 61 15.74 -12.62 -12.23
C ASN A 61 16.45 -11.96 -13.41
N LEU A 62 16.29 -12.52 -14.63
CA LEU A 62 16.79 -11.92 -15.86
C LEU A 62 15.73 -10.98 -16.45
N GLN A 63 16.15 -9.78 -16.84
CA GLN A 63 15.27 -8.79 -17.44
C GLN A 63 14.91 -9.20 -18.88
N VAL A 64 13.60 -9.27 -19.17
CA VAL A 64 13.04 -9.75 -20.44
C VAL A 64 12.33 -8.67 -21.26
N ASP A 65 12.15 -7.46 -20.72
CA ASP A 65 11.73 -6.31 -21.49
C ASP A 65 12.89 -5.73 -22.32
N VAL A 66 12.56 -4.87 -23.30
CA VAL A 66 13.56 -4.25 -24.19
C VAL A 66 13.97 -2.84 -23.73
N SER A 67 13.57 -2.42 -22.54
CA SER A 67 13.92 -1.13 -21.92
C SER A 67 13.44 0.11 -22.70
N ASP A 68 12.37 0.00 -23.47
CA ASP A 68 11.77 1.07 -24.28
C ASP A 68 10.53 1.69 -23.61
N VAL A 69 10.56 1.82 -22.30
CA VAL A 69 9.43 2.37 -21.52
C VAL A 69 8.95 3.70 -22.08
N ARG A 70 7.63 3.82 -22.25
CA ARG A 70 6.98 5.04 -22.77
C ARG A 70 5.72 5.36 -21.97
N VAL A 71 5.56 6.63 -21.63
CA VAL A 71 4.28 7.21 -21.25
C VAL A 71 3.64 7.78 -22.51
N ASP A 72 2.39 7.42 -22.78
CA ASP A 72 1.66 7.88 -23.97
C ASP A 72 1.32 9.38 -23.83
N PRO A 73 1.79 10.25 -24.72
CA PRO A 73 1.49 11.68 -24.65
C PRO A 73 0.00 12.02 -24.77
N SER A 74 -0.78 11.17 -25.45
CA SER A 74 -2.22 11.35 -25.63
C SER A 74 -3.03 10.79 -24.44
N THR A 75 -2.42 9.89 -23.68
CA THR A 75 -3.01 9.24 -22.51
C THR A 75 -1.94 9.19 -21.39
N PRO A 76 -1.65 10.31 -20.74
CA PRO A 76 -0.45 10.43 -19.90
C PRO A 76 -0.50 9.60 -18.60
N ASN A 77 -1.60 8.94 -18.33
CA ASN A 77 -1.74 7.92 -17.26
C ASN A 77 -1.51 6.49 -17.76
N ARG A 78 -1.08 6.30 -19.03
CA ARG A 78 -0.77 5.01 -19.64
C ARG A 78 0.73 4.89 -19.87
N MET A 79 1.31 3.79 -19.39
CA MET A 79 2.72 3.47 -19.57
C MET A 79 2.88 2.08 -20.17
N THR A 80 3.81 1.92 -21.11
CA THR A 80 4.07 0.67 -21.83
C THR A 80 5.54 0.33 -21.86
N VAL A 81 5.86 -0.97 -21.96
CA VAL A 81 7.19 -1.50 -22.28
C VAL A 81 7.04 -2.72 -23.18
N SER A 82 7.87 -2.80 -24.22
CA SER A 82 7.89 -3.96 -25.13
C SER A 82 8.61 -5.14 -24.49
N LEU A 83 8.18 -6.34 -24.85
CA LEU A 83 8.77 -7.60 -24.38
C LEU A 83 9.48 -8.32 -25.51
N ARG A 84 10.55 -9.02 -25.17
CA ARG A 84 11.09 -10.09 -26.02
C ARG A 84 10.07 -11.22 -26.10
N SER A 85 10.22 -12.13 -27.08
CA SER A 85 9.42 -13.34 -27.13
C SER A 85 9.69 -14.16 -25.86
N LEU A 86 8.64 -14.39 -25.07
CA LEU A 86 8.71 -15.12 -23.81
C LEU A 86 8.42 -16.61 -24.06
N VAL A 87 9.15 -17.47 -23.36
CA VAL A 87 8.87 -18.90 -23.29
C VAL A 87 7.88 -19.20 -22.17
N ASP A 88 7.44 -20.44 -22.07
CA ASP A 88 6.59 -20.87 -20.94
C ASP A 88 7.33 -20.65 -19.62
N GLY A 89 6.68 -19.93 -18.70
CA GLY A 89 7.29 -19.55 -17.43
C GLY A 89 6.48 -18.52 -16.65
N ILE A 90 7.00 -18.14 -15.48
CA ILE A 90 6.45 -17.11 -14.63
C ILE A 90 7.30 -15.84 -14.77
N TYR A 91 6.64 -14.72 -14.91
CA TYR A 91 7.25 -13.40 -15.10
C TYR A 91 6.74 -12.44 -14.05
N THR A 92 7.61 -11.55 -13.60
CA THR A 92 7.28 -10.53 -12.61
C THR A 92 7.43 -9.15 -13.22
N VAL A 93 6.33 -8.40 -13.26
CA VAL A 93 6.31 -6.98 -13.61
C VAL A 93 6.59 -6.18 -12.35
N THR A 94 7.58 -5.29 -12.41
CA THR A 94 7.87 -4.31 -11.36
C THR A 94 7.76 -2.92 -11.97
N TRP A 95 7.10 -2.00 -11.28
CA TRP A 95 6.93 -0.64 -11.75
C TRP A 95 7.22 0.37 -10.64
N LYS A 96 7.71 1.52 -11.09
CA LYS A 96 7.86 2.74 -10.29
C LYS A 96 7.30 3.89 -11.10
N VAL A 97 6.38 4.65 -10.53
CA VAL A 97 5.80 5.82 -11.19
C VAL A 97 5.83 7.03 -10.27
N VAL A 98 5.91 8.20 -10.88
CA VAL A 98 5.78 9.49 -10.20
C VAL A 98 4.59 10.21 -10.82
N SER A 99 3.65 10.67 -9.99
CA SER A 99 2.52 11.48 -10.44
C SER A 99 3.01 12.86 -10.91
N SER A 100 2.54 13.32 -12.07
CA SER A 100 2.82 14.67 -12.54
C SER A 100 1.96 15.74 -11.85
N ILE A 101 0.97 15.33 -11.05
CA ILE A 101 0.07 16.24 -10.33
C ILE A 101 0.71 16.70 -9.02
N ASP A 102 1.27 15.77 -8.24
CA ASP A 102 1.74 16.03 -6.89
C ASP A 102 3.20 15.60 -6.65
N GLY A 103 3.85 14.97 -7.63
CA GLY A 103 5.23 14.50 -7.55
C GLY A 103 5.43 13.25 -6.66
N HIS A 104 4.35 12.65 -6.14
CA HIS A 104 4.47 11.47 -5.30
C HIS A 104 4.86 10.22 -6.09
N GLN A 105 5.79 9.45 -5.52
CA GLN A 105 6.24 8.19 -6.10
C GLN A 105 5.43 7.02 -5.55
N THR A 106 4.96 6.15 -6.45
CA THR A 106 4.40 4.84 -6.11
C THR A 106 5.14 3.72 -6.81
N THR A 107 5.18 2.55 -6.17
CA THR A 107 5.82 1.35 -6.70
C THR A 107 4.89 0.16 -6.53
N GLY A 108 5.08 -0.84 -7.36
CA GLY A 108 4.35 -2.09 -7.20
C GLY A 108 4.94 -3.20 -8.04
N THR A 109 4.42 -4.40 -7.80
CA THR A 109 4.83 -5.61 -8.50
C THR A 109 3.65 -6.56 -8.62
N PHE A 110 3.60 -7.31 -9.71
CA PHE A 110 2.67 -8.42 -9.89
C PHE A 110 3.24 -9.46 -10.84
N PRO A 111 2.92 -10.75 -10.67
CA PRO A 111 3.29 -11.81 -11.58
C PRO A 111 2.24 -12.00 -12.68
N PHE A 112 2.69 -12.58 -13.81
CA PHE A 112 1.87 -13.25 -14.80
C PHE A 112 2.62 -14.51 -15.30
N ALA A 113 1.94 -15.38 -16.00
CA ALA A 113 2.56 -16.57 -16.57
C ALA A 113 2.27 -16.70 -18.07
N VAL A 114 3.16 -17.36 -18.77
CA VAL A 114 2.99 -17.86 -20.14
C VAL A 114 3.02 -19.38 -20.09
N GLY A 115 2.10 -20.04 -20.83
CA GLY A 115 1.93 -21.49 -20.82
C GLY A 115 0.97 -21.98 -19.74
N ALA A 116 -0.01 -22.78 -20.14
CA ALA A 116 -1.09 -23.29 -19.26
C ALA A 116 -0.60 -24.08 -18.04
N GLY A 117 0.58 -24.71 -18.13
CA GLY A 117 1.18 -25.50 -17.03
C GLY A 117 1.53 -24.69 -15.79
N ASN A 118 1.57 -23.36 -15.87
CA ASN A 118 1.99 -22.47 -14.79
C ASN A 118 0.83 -21.92 -13.93
N ALA A 119 -0.42 -22.31 -14.19
CA ALA A 119 -1.61 -21.82 -13.49
C ALA A 119 -1.55 -22.05 -11.97
N ASN A 120 -1.14 -23.24 -11.54
CA ASN A 120 -1.04 -23.59 -10.11
C ASN A 120 0.03 -22.76 -9.39
N ALA A 121 1.15 -22.46 -10.06
CA ALA A 121 2.23 -21.69 -9.48
C ALA A 121 1.83 -20.22 -9.29
N VAL A 122 1.11 -19.63 -10.25
CA VAL A 122 0.57 -18.28 -10.13
C VAL A 122 -0.46 -18.19 -8.99
N GLN A 123 -1.35 -19.18 -8.86
CA GLN A 123 -2.30 -19.25 -7.75
C GLN A 123 -1.62 -19.35 -6.39
N ALA A 124 -0.53 -20.11 -6.26
CA ALA A 124 0.26 -20.19 -5.02
C ALA A 124 0.88 -18.86 -4.64
N ILE A 125 1.38 -18.08 -5.62
CA ILE A 125 1.91 -16.73 -5.40
C ILE A 125 0.79 -15.79 -4.93
N GLN A 126 -0.40 -15.86 -5.52
CA GLN A 126 -1.56 -15.08 -5.07
C GLN A 126 -1.95 -15.38 -3.63
N GLN A 127 -1.99 -16.64 -3.24
CA GLN A 127 -2.34 -17.03 -1.87
C GLN A 127 -1.34 -16.49 -0.86
N SER A 128 -0.04 -16.52 -1.18
CA SER A 128 1.00 -15.95 -0.33
C SER A 128 0.94 -14.41 -0.25
N ALA A 129 0.61 -13.73 -1.35
CA ALA A 129 0.45 -12.27 -1.40
C ALA A 129 -0.80 -11.79 -0.64
N ASN A 130 -1.83 -12.61 -0.54
CA ASN A 130 -3.07 -12.32 0.20
C ASN A 130 -2.98 -12.63 1.71
N PHE A 131 -1.76 -12.82 2.24
CA PHE A 131 -1.59 -13.01 3.68
C PHE A 131 -2.11 -11.79 4.44
N ARG A 132 -3.31 -11.91 4.99
CA ARG A 132 -3.89 -10.93 5.91
C ARG A 132 -3.51 -11.30 7.32
N LEU A 133 -3.02 -10.33 8.08
CA LEU A 133 -2.84 -10.53 9.53
C LEU A 133 -4.19 -10.97 10.11
N PRO A 134 -4.25 -12.08 10.87
CA PRO A 134 -5.49 -12.52 11.46
C PRO A 134 -6.04 -11.44 12.39
N ILE A 135 -7.34 -11.20 12.35
CA ILE A 135 -8.03 -10.19 13.17
C ILE A 135 -7.68 -10.36 14.66
N SER A 136 -7.50 -11.61 15.09
CA SER A 136 -7.05 -11.94 16.46
C SER A 136 -5.73 -11.25 16.84
N THR A 137 -4.76 -11.16 15.92
CA THR A 137 -3.49 -10.46 16.16
C THR A 137 -3.68 -8.95 16.31
N LEU A 138 -4.57 -8.35 15.53
CA LEU A 138 -4.90 -6.93 15.63
C LEU A 138 -5.62 -6.63 16.94
N VAL A 139 -6.59 -7.47 17.31
CA VAL A 139 -7.32 -7.35 18.59
C VAL A 139 -6.36 -7.52 19.78
N ALA A 140 -5.47 -8.51 19.75
CA ALA A 140 -4.49 -8.73 20.82
C ALA A 140 -3.56 -7.51 20.99
N LYS A 141 -3.06 -6.93 19.89
CA LYS A 141 -2.24 -5.70 19.93
C LYS A 141 -3.02 -4.52 20.51
N PHE A 142 -4.28 -4.35 20.10
CA PHE A 142 -5.13 -3.29 20.61
C PHE A 142 -5.36 -3.43 22.12
N LEU A 143 -5.69 -4.62 22.61
CA LEU A 143 -5.89 -4.90 24.04
C LEU A 143 -4.61 -4.67 24.84
N MET A 144 -3.46 -5.07 24.31
CA MET A 144 -2.16 -4.82 24.94
C MET A 144 -1.88 -3.32 25.10
N LEU A 145 -2.10 -2.52 24.04
CA LEU A 145 -1.91 -1.08 24.09
C LEU A 145 -2.90 -0.40 25.05
N ALA A 146 -4.16 -0.84 25.08
CA ALA A 146 -5.16 -0.34 26.01
C ALA A 146 -4.79 -0.63 27.45
N ALA A 147 -4.33 -1.84 27.77
CA ALA A 147 -3.86 -2.21 29.08
C ALA A 147 -2.65 -1.36 29.53
N LEU A 148 -1.70 -1.13 28.62
CA LEU A 148 -0.54 -0.28 28.90
C LEU A 148 -0.95 1.16 29.19
N ALA A 149 -1.89 1.72 28.42
CA ALA A 149 -2.42 3.07 28.62
C ALA A 149 -3.12 3.21 29.98
N ILE A 150 -3.90 2.20 30.40
CA ILE A 150 -4.56 2.17 31.71
C ILE A 150 -3.52 2.13 32.84
N LEU A 151 -2.48 1.29 32.73
CA LEU A 151 -1.42 1.21 33.73
C LEU A 151 -0.66 2.54 33.89
N ILE A 152 -0.29 3.16 32.77
CA ILE A 152 0.38 4.47 32.78
C ILE A 152 -0.54 5.53 33.38
N GLY A 153 -1.80 5.58 32.94
CA GLY A 153 -2.79 6.54 33.46
C GLY A 153 -3.04 6.35 34.95
N HIS A 154 -3.17 5.13 35.41
CA HIS A 154 -3.33 4.81 36.82
C HIS A 154 -2.12 5.27 37.66
N THR A 155 -0.90 4.93 37.22
CA THR A 155 0.32 5.33 37.95
C THR A 155 0.48 6.85 38.03
N LEU A 156 0.21 7.56 36.91
CA LEU A 156 0.23 9.03 36.90
C LEU A 156 -0.82 9.62 37.80
N PHE A 157 -2.04 9.10 37.80
CA PHE A 157 -3.12 9.56 38.67
C PHE A 157 -2.75 9.39 40.15
N VAL A 158 -2.28 8.21 40.53
CA VAL A 158 -1.90 7.94 41.96
C VAL A 158 -0.74 8.85 42.38
N THR A 159 0.28 9.03 41.54
CA THR A 159 1.47 9.80 41.92
C THR A 159 1.22 11.31 41.93
N LEU A 160 0.51 11.84 40.94
CA LEU A 160 0.36 13.29 40.72
C LEU A 160 -0.88 13.87 41.41
N VAL A 161 -1.95 13.08 41.52
CA VAL A 161 -3.23 13.57 42.05
C VAL A 161 -3.51 13.01 43.47
N TRP A 162 -3.60 11.69 43.58
CA TRP A 162 -4.01 11.04 44.82
C TRP A 162 -3.05 11.30 45.97
N ASN A 163 -1.75 11.06 45.80
CA ASN A 163 -0.75 11.27 46.84
C ASN A 163 -0.63 12.77 47.22
N ARG A 164 -0.88 13.68 46.29
CA ARG A 164 -0.88 15.11 46.58
C ARG A 164 -2.10 15.51 47.42
N ALA A 165 -3.30 15.01 47.06
CA ALA A 165 -4.52 15.27 47.80
C ALA A 165 -4.43 14.76 49.26
N LEU A 166 -3.86 13.55 49.46
CA LEU A 166 -3.65 13.00 50.79
C LEU A 166 -2.71 13.85 51.69
N ARG A 167 -1.64 14.40 51.10
CA ARG A 167 -0.72 15.29 51.86
C ARG A 167 -1.41 16.56 52.30
N THR A 168 -2.18 17.21 51.42
CA THR A 168 -2.91 18.45 51.75
C THR A 168 -3.94 18.23 52.87
N SER A 169 -4.65 17.11 52.86
CA SER A 169 -5.63 16.77 53.93
C SER A 169 -4.99 16.48 55.29
N GLN A 170 -3.77 15.95 55.33
CA GLN A 170 -3.03 15.72 56.56
C GLN A 170 -2.50 17.02 57.19
N ASP A 171 -2.10 17.98 56.37
CA ASP A 171 -1.61 19.30 56.80
C ASP A 171 -2.75 20.14 57.43
N GLU A 172 -4.01 19.97 57.01
CA GLU A 172 -5.18 20.63 57.59
C GLU A 172 -5.62 20.05 58.95
N ILE A 173 -5.32 18.78 59.23
CA ILE A 173 -5.70 18.12 60.51
C ILE A 173 -4.67 18.41 61.64
N THR A 174 -3.47 18.86 61.28
CA THR A 174 -2.37 19.11 62.21
C THR A 174 -2.24 20.60 62.61
N GLN A 175 -3.09 21.49 62.12
CA GLN A 175 -3.25 22.86 62.54
C GLN A 175 -4.45 23.03 63.49
#